data_3e05b557263e480e760a87f4fd01454f
#
_entry.id   3e05b557263e480e760a87f4fd01454f
#
_cell.length_a   1.000
_cell.length_b   1.000
_cell.length_c   1.000
_cell.angle_alpha   90.00
_cell.angle_beta   90.00
_cell.angle_gamma   90.00
#
_symmetry.space_group_name_H-M   'P 1'
#
loop_
_entity.id
_entity.type
_entity.pdbx_description
1 polymer ?
#
loop_
_entity_poly.entity_id
_entity_poly.type
_entity_poly.pdbx_seq_one_letter_code
_entity_poly.pdbx_strand_id
1 'polypeptide(L)'
;MGRFPKDFLWGGATAANQCEGAYNEGGRGLANVDVVPFGEDRFPVMFGKRKMLACDDQHYYPSHEAIDMYHHFKEDIALFAEMGFRCYRLSIAWTRILPHGDDAEPNEEGLAFYDALFDECRKYGIEPLVTICHFDAPIALIQKYGGWKDRRMVDAYVHYCDIIFRRYKDKVKYWLTFNEINMLLHMPFMGAGLLFEPGENVEQAKYQAAHHELVASARAVRLAHEIMPGCMVGCMLAAGEFYPRTCAPADVQAAAEADRDNYFFIDVQSRGTYPVWAKKRMERAGIQLRTEPDDDQTLCEGTVDFISFSYYSSRCITVDPELLEQADGNALGGATRNPYLKASAWGWAIDPIGLRITMNTLYDRYQKPLFIVENGLGAVDTVEPDGSIHDSYRIDYLRAHIEQMEKAINEDGLPLLGYTTWGPIDLVSASTGEMKKRYGFIYVDKDNAGNGTLTRSRKDSFYWYKKVIATDGEDLA
;
A
#
# COMPACT_ATOMS: atom_id res chain seq x y z
N MET A 1 -25.28 4.46 -21.16
CA MET A 1 -24.49 3.52 -20.34
C MET A 1 -24.19 4.29 -19.05
N GLY A 2 -24.22 3.63 -17.88
CA GLY A 2 -23.80 4.27 -16.62
C GLY A 2 -22.33 4.68 -16.68
N ARG A 3 -21.92 5.61 -15.82
CA ARG A 3 -20.52 6.10 -15.80
C ARG A 3 -19.52 5.01 -15.42
N PHE A 4 -19.94 4.05 -14.56
CA PHE A 4 -19.12 2.90 -14.13
C PHE A 4 -19.87 1.58 -14.35
N PRO A 5 -19.15 0.44 -14.46
CA PRO A 5 -19.79 -0.89 -14.51
C PRO A 5 -20.66 -1.16 -13.28
N LYS A 6 -21.76 -1.91 -13.44
CA LYS A 6 -22.66 -2.24 -12.31
C LYS A 6 -22.02 -3.09 -11.21
N ASP A 7 -21.02 -3.85 -11.57
CA ASP A 7 -20.21 -4.71 -10.67
C ASP A 7 -18.92 -4.03 -10.20
N PHE A 8 -18.80 -2.71 -10.42
CA PHE A 8 -17.64 -1.93 -9.98
C PHE A 8 -17.49 -1.95 -8.46
N LEU A 9 -16.31 -2.28 -7.99
CA LEU A 9 -15.99 -2.46 -6.57
C LEU A 9 -15.62 -1.11 -5.92
N TRP A 10 -16.64 -0.37 -5.51
CA TRP A 10 -16.47 0.85 -4.71
C TRP A 10 -16.15 0.53 -3.26
N GLY A 11 -15.19 1.24 -2.66
CA GLY A 11 -14.91 1.02 -1.24
C GLY A 11 -13.81 1.88 -0.66
N GLY A 12 -13.16 1.35 0.35
CA GLY A 12 -12.03 1.98 1.05
C GLY A 12 -10.97 0.97 1.47
N ALA A 13 -9.81 1.48 1.85
CA ALA A 13 -8.63 0.68 2.17
C ALA A 13 -7.99 1.11 3.50
N THR A 14 -7.58 0.15 4.31
CA THR A 14 -6.76 0.35 5.52
C THR A 14 -5.58 -0.61 5.54
N ALA A 15 -4.64 -0.38 6.47
CA ALA A 15 -3.56 -1.31 6.78
C ALA A 15 -3.61 -1.67 8.27
N ALA A 16 -3.40 -2.94 8.60
CA ALA A 16 -3.45 -3.43 9.98
C ALA A 16 -2.60 -2.59 10.94
N ASN A 17 -1.36 -2.32 10.57
CA ASN A 17 -0.42 -1.55 11.39
C ASN A 17 -0.78 -0.08 11.60
N GLN A 18 -1.72 0.48 10.81
CA GLN A 18 -2.13 1.88 10.90
C GLN A 18 -3.51 2.06 11.55
N CYS A 19 -4.28 0.97 11.71
CA CYS A 19 -5.64 1.05 12.25
C CYS A 19 -5.93 0.09 13.41
N GLU A 20 -5.38 -1.13 13.42
CA GLU A 20 -5.77 -2.15 14.42
C GLU A 20 -5.40 -1.77 15.84
N GLY A 21 -4.15 -1.38 16.08
CA GLY A 21 -3.62 -1.30 17.45
C GLY A 21 -3.46 -2.68 18.08
N ALA A 22 -3.70 -2.79 19.41
CA ALA A 22 -3.61 -4.04 20.15
C ALA A 22 -2.33 -4.85 19.81
N TYR A 23 -1.19 -4.14 19.72
CA TYR A 23 0.08 -4.66 19.19
C TYR A 23 0.66 -5.81 20.00
N ASN A 24 0.29 -5.93 21.28
CA ASN A 24 0.72 -6.94 22.23
C ASN A 24 -0.44 -7.78 22.79
N GLU A 25 -1.60 -7.78 22.12
CA GLU A 25 -2.78 -8.54 22.53
C GLU A 25 -3.01 -9.74 21.61
N GLY A 26 -3.79 -10.72 22.08
CA GLY A 26 -4.16 -11.89 21.30
C GLY A 26 -2.97 -12.75 20.89
N GLY A 27 -1.87 -12.74 21.64
CA GLY A 27 -0.66 -13.50 21.33
C GLY A 27 0.14 -12.97 20.13
N ARG A 28 -0.14 -11.72 19.66
CA ARG A 28 0.57 -11.11 18.54
C ARG A 28 2.04 -10.86 18.86
N GLY A 29 2.94 -11.19 17.93
CA GLY A 29 4.36 -10.83 17.98
C GLY A 29 4.64 -9.44 17.41
N LEU A 30 5.88 -8.95 17.57
CA LEU A 30 6.31 -7.66 17.00
C LEU A 30 6.63 -7.75 15.52
N ALA A 31 6.17 -6.75 14.75
CA ALA A 31 6.60 -6.48 13.39
C ALA A 31 7.53 -5.27 13.33
N ASN A 32 8.26 -5.10 12.22
CA ASN A 32 9.14 -3.94 12.00
C ASN A 32 8.42 -2.60 12.13
N VAL A 33 7.16 -2.52 11.74
CA VAL A 33 6.31 -1.33 11.86
C VAL A 33 6.04 -0.92 13.32
N ASP A 34 6.06 -1.87 14.26
CA ASP A 34 5.81 -1.62 15.67
C ASP A 34 6.99 -0.92 16.38
N VAL A 35 8.19 -1.04 15.82
CA VAL A 35 9.40 -0.38 16.34
C VAL A 35 9.73 0.93 15.63
N VAL A 36 8.86 1.40 14.74
CA VAL A 36 9.03 2.69 14.05
C VAL A 36 8.40 3.81 14.88
N PRO A 37 9.20 4.68 15.52
CA PRO A 37 8.69 5.67 16.44
C PRO A 37 8.04 6.86 15.74
N PHE A 38 7.36 7.69 16.51
CA PHE A 38 7.00 9.05 16.12
C PHE A 38 8.20 9.99 16.32
N GLY A 39 8.32 11.05 15.48
CA GLY A 39 9.34 12.08 15.62
C GLY A 39 10.57 11.91 14.75
N GLU A 40 11.71 12.46 15.18
CA GLU A 40 12.92 12.61 14.36
C GLU A 40 13.55 11.28 13.96
N ASP A 41 13.42 10.24 14.78
CA ASP A 41 14.00 8.92 14.52
C ASP A 41 13.18 8.09 13.52
N ARG A 42 11.96 8.50 13.19
CA ARG A 42 11.09 7.73 12.30
C ARG A 42 11.70 7.42 10.94
N PHE A 43 12.08 8.44 10.19
CA PHE A 43 12.70 8.24 8.87
C PHE A 43 14.05 7.51 8.92
N PRO A 44 14.98 7.85 9.85
CA PRO A 44 16.21 7.07 10.03
C PRO A 44 15.96 5.57 10.24
N VAL A 45 14.94 5.20 11.02
CA VAL A 45 14.56 3.79 11.23
C VAL A 45 13.96 3.20 9.94
N MET A 46 12.98 3.86 9.33
CA MET A 46 12.34 3.37 8.09
C MET A 46 13.33 3.14 6.95
N PHE A 47 14.38 3.97 6.87
CA PHE A 47 15.44 3.84 5.86
C PHE A 47 16.54 2.83 6.24
N GLY A 48 16.44 2.15 7.40
CA GLY A 48 17.46 1.21 7.87
C GLY A 48 18.78 1.88 8.30
N LYS A 49 18.78 3.21 8.48
CA LYS A 49 19.94 4.00 8.93
C LYS A 49 20.10 3.98 10.45
N ARG A 50 19.02 3.77 11.17
CA ARG A 50 18.99 3.58 12.62
C ARG A 50 18.40 2.21 12.94
N LYS A 51 19.16 1.39 13.66
CA LYS A 51 18.71 0.05 14.05
C LYS A 51 17.80 0.14 15.27
N MET A 52 16.55 -0.28 15.11
CA MET A 52 15.58 -0.49 16.18
C MET A 52 14.90 -1.85 15.96
N LEU A 53 15.08 -2.79 16.88
CA LEU A 53 14.55 -4.15 16.84
C LEU A 53 13.75 -4.50 18.11
N ALA A 54 13.50 -3.50 18.95
CA ALA A 54 12.67 -3.56 20.14
C ALA A 54 12.12 -2.16 20.42
N CYS A 55 10.99 -2.09 21.09
CA CYS A 55 10.44 -0.85 21.62
C CYS A 55 11.17 -0.45 22.90
N ASP A 56 11.23 0.85 23.18
CA ASP A 56 11.77 1.43 24.41
C ASP A 56 10.76 2.41 25.03
N ASP A 57 11.06 2.87 26.25
CA ASP A 57 10.19 3.79 27.00
C ASP A 57 10.44 5.28 26.65
N GLN A 58 11.36 5.57 25.73
CA GLN A 58 11.73 6.95 25.37
C GLN A 58 10.94 7.45 24.16
N HIS A 59 10.35 6.54 23.37
CA HIS A 59 9.65 6.85 22.14
C HIS A 59 8.15 6.57 22.28
N TYR A 60 7.36 7.36 21.55
CA TYR A 60 5.96 7.06 21.27
C TYR A 60 5.85 6.28 19.98
N TYR A 61 5.10 5.17 19.98
CA TYR A 61 4.87 4.29 18.83
C TYR A 61 3.41 4.36 18.41
N PRO A 62 3.06 5.15 17.39
CA PRO A 62 1.65 5.40 17.04
C PRO A 62 0.87 4.14 16.64
N SER A 63 1.54 3.13 16.08
CA SER A 63 0.93 1.86 15.67
C SER A 63 0.44 0.99 16.84
N HIS A 64 0.95 1.22 18.06
CA HIS A 64 0.62 0.37 19.21
C HIS A 64 -0.86 0.42 19.59
N GLU A 65 -1.44 1.59 19.56
CA GLU A 65 -2.87 1.79 19.76
C GLU A 65 -3.58 2.05 18.42
N ALA A 66 -2.90 2.72 17.48
CA ALA A 66 -3.47 3.18 16.22
C ALA A 66 -4.81 3.89 16.42
N ILE A 67 -5.90 3.36 15.88
CA ILE A 67 -7.27 3.83 16.15
C ILE A 67 -8.10 2.77 16.88
N ASP A 68 -7.43 1.75 17.40
CA ASP A 68 -8.04 0.63 18.14
C ASP A 68 -9.15 -0.09 17.34
N MET A 69 -8.92 -0.26 16.05
CA MET A 69 -9.87 -0.97 15.20
C MET A 69 -10.01 -2.45 15.63
N TYR A 70 -9.00 -3.02 16.28
CA TYR A 70 -9.06 -4.39 16.81
C TYR A 70 -10.28 -4.61 17.70
N HIS A 71 -10.62 -3.63 18.54
CA HIS A 71 -11.80 -3.70 19.41
C HIS A 71 -13.05 -3.08 18.77
N HIS A 72 -12.88 -2.16 17.79
CA HIS A 72 -13.97 -1.39 17.19
C HIS A 72 -14.37 -1.84 15.77
N PHE A 73 -13.78 -2.91 15.19
CA PHE A 73 -13.98 -3.29 13.79
C PHE A 73 -15.45 -3.47 13.38
N LYS A 74 -16.33 -3.93 14.30
CA LYS A 74 -17.75 -4.09 13.99
C LYS A 74 -18.46 -2.75 13.78
N GLU A 75 -18.12 -1.76 14.59
CA GLU A 75 -18.62 -0.40 14.45
C GLU A 75 -18.10 0.24 13.16
N ASP A 76 -16.79 0.10 12.91
CA ASP A 76 -16.12 0.68 11.75
C ASP A 76 -16.67 0.05 10.44
N ILE A 77 -16.84 -1.27 10.38
CA ILE A 77 -17.44 -1.95 9.21
C ILE A 77 -18.91 -1.57 9.02
N ALA A 78 -19.67 -1.37 10.10
CA ALA A 78 -21.05 -0.89 10.00
C ALA A 78 -21.11 0.52 9.38
N LEU A 79 -20.16 1.42 9.70
CA LEU A 79 -20.03 2.73 9.05
C LEU A 79 -19.66 2.62 7.57
N PHE A 80 -18.78 1.68 7.20
CA PHE A 80 -18.47 1.40 5.79
C PHE A 80 -19.69 0.87 5.03
N ALA A 81 -20.47 0.00 5.65
CA ALA A 81 -21.73 -0.49 5.10
C ALA A 81 -22.76 0.62 4.93
N GLU A 82 -22.85 1.56 5.88
CA GLU A 82 -23.72 2.75 5.76
C GLU A 82 -23.32 3.63 4.57
N MET A 83 -22.01 3.75 4.27
CA MET A 83 -21.55 4.42 3.05
C MET A 83 -21.84 3.64 1.76
N GLY A 84 -22.22 2.37 1.86
CA GLY A 84 -22.54 1.55 0.71
C GLY A 84 -21.32 0.83 0.10
N PHE A 85 -20.26 0.60 0.85
CA PHE A 85 -19.09 -0.14 0.36
C PHE A 85 -19.48 -1.48 -0.23
N ARG A 86 -18.90 -1.79 -1.38
CA ARG A 86 -18.99 -3.09 -2.05
C ARG A 86 -17.68 -3.88 -1.88
N CYS A 87 -16.60 -3.17 -1.54
CA CYS A 87 -15.28 -3.77 -1.28
C CYS A 87 -14.60 -3.07 -0.11
N TYR A 88 -13.94 -3.83 0.75
CA TYR A 88 -13.07 -3.30 1.78
C TYR A 88 -11.70 -3.95 1.65
N ARG A 89 -10.70 -3.14 1.32
CA ARG A 89 -9.31 -3.58 1.33
C ARG A 89 -8.72 -3.44 2.73
N LEU A 90 -8.09 -4.50 3.20
CA LEU A 90 -7.41 -4.54 4.50
C LEU A 90 -6.14 -5.38 4.38
N SER A 91 -5.30 -5.39 5.40
CA SER A 91 -4.18 -6.32 5.49
C SER A 91 -4.34 -7.25 6.69
N ILE A 92 -3.72 -8.43 6.62
CA ILE A 92 -3.56 -9.34 7.75
C ILE A 92 -2.18 -9.09 8.35
N ALA A 93 -2.10 -8.79 9.65
CA ALA A 93 -0.82 -8.68 10.34
C ALA A 93 -0.18 -10.08 10.46
N TRP A 94 0.95 -10.29 9.78
CA TRP A 94 1.67 -11.57 9.77
C TRP A 94 1.94 -12.07 11.19
N THR A 95 2.41 -11.19 12.06
CA THR A 95 2.75 -11.54 13.45
C THR A 95 1.54 -11.84 14.34
N ARG A 96 0.31 -11.54 13.90
CA ARG A 96 -0.91 -11.95 14.58
C ARG A 96 -1.25 -13.43 14.29
N ILE A 97 -0.85 -13.90 13.12
CA ILE A 97 -1.03 -15.29 12.68
C ILE A 97 0.14 -16.17 13.12
N LEU A 98 1.37 -15.72 12.89
CA LEU A 98 2.61 -16.38 13.29
C LEU A 98 3.46 -15.37 14.10
N PRO A 99 3.40 -15.41 15.43
CA PRO A 99 4.04 -14.40 16.30
C PRO A 99 5.54 -14.23 16.09
N HIS A 100 6.25 -15.28 15.69
CA HIS A 100 7.69 -15.23 15.36
C HIS A 100 7.93 -15.27 13.84
N GLY A 101 6.86 -15.42 13.03
CA GLY A 101 6.87 -15.40 11.58
C GLY A 101 7.13 -16.74 10.90
N ASP A 102 7.79 -17.69 11.57
CA ASP A 102 8.04 -19.06 11.10
C ASP A 102 7.62 -20.13 12.12
N ASP A 103 6.64 -19.81 12.97
CA ASP A 103 6.05 -20.76 13.92
C ASP A 103 5.44 -21.94 13.17
N ALA A 104 5.61 -23.16 13.71
CA ALA A 104 5.08 -24.38 13.11
C ALA A 104 3.54 -24.42 13.16
N GLU A 105 2.96 -23.88 14.22
CA GLU A 105 1.51 -23.81 14.44
C GLU A 105 1.06 -22.35 14.49
N PRO A 106 -0.07 -22.01 13.85
CA PRO A 106 -0.59 -20.65 13.87
C PRO A 106 -1.21 -20.28 15.22
N ASN A 107 -1.24 -19.00 15.51
CA ASN A 107 -1.98 -18.43 16.61
C ASN A 107 -3.49 -18.40 16.28
N GLU A 108 -4.25 -19.29 16.91
CA GLU A 108 -5.70 -19.42 16.65
C GLU A 108 -6.49 -18.17 17.04
N GLU A 109 -6.05 -17.41 18.05
CA GLU A 109 -6.71 -16.15 18.43
C GLU A 109 -6.59 -15.10 17.33
N GLY A 110 -5.42 -15.01 16.69
CA GLY A 110 -5.22 -14.16 15.53
C GLY A 110 -6.05 -14.60 14.32
N LEU A 111 -6.12 -15.91 14.04
CA LEU A 111 -6.98 -16.44 12.99
C LEU A 111 -8.45 -16.13 13.24
N ALA A 112 -8.93 -16.33 14.46
CA ALA A 112 -10.31 -16.07 14.84
C ALA A 112 -10.69 -14.58 14.74
N PHE A 113 -9.78 -13.67 15.02
CA PHE A 113 -9.99 -12.23 14.84
C PHE A 113 -10.33 -11.90 13.38
N TYR A 114 -9.52 -12.37 12.42
CA TYR A 114 -9.80 -12.12 11.00
C TYR A 114 -11.01 -12.91 10.49
N ASP A 115 -11.31 -14.09 11.03
CA ASP A 115 -12.58 -14.77 10.75
C ASP A 115 -13.78 -13.89 11.10
N ALA A 116 -13.77 -13.29 12.29
CA ALA A 116 -14.85 -12.42 12.75
C ALA A 116 -14.94 -11.13 11.91
N LEU A 117 -13.80 -10.57 11.50
CA LEU A 117 -13.73 -9.38 10.65
C LEU A 117 -14.31 -9.66 9.26
N PHE A 118 -13.92 -10.76 8.62
CA PHE A 118 -14.46 -11.16 7.30
C PHE A 118 -15.94 -11.51 7.37
N ASP A 119 -16.39 -12.17 8.44
CA ASP A 119 -17.80 -12.47 8.64
C ASP A 119 -18.64 -11.19 8.82
N GLU A 120 -18.09 -10.17 9.49
CA GLU A 120 -18.76 -8.87 9.61
C GLU A 120 -18.84 -8.15 8.24
N CYS A 121 -17.78 -8.20 7.40
CA CYS A 121 -17.84 -7.69 6.03
C CYS A 121 -18.93 -8.40 5.23
N ARG A 122 -18.96 -9.73 5.24
CA ARG A 122 -19.93 -10.55 4.50
C ARG A 122 -21.36 -10.34 4.95
N LYS A 123 -21.62 -10.09 6.23
CA LYS A 123 -22.93 -9.72 6.78
C LYS A 123 -23.53 -8.53 6.06
N TYR A 124 -22.73 -7.59 5.61
CA TYR A 124 -23.15 -6.41 4.88
C TYR A 124 -22.97 -6.51 3.35
N GLY A 125 -22.51 -7.66 2.85
CA GLY A 125 -22.25 -7.84 1.42
C GLY A 125 -21.02 -7.09 0.91
N ILE A 126 -20.07 -6.78 1.80
CA ILE A 126 -18.80 -6.13 1.47
C ILE A 126 -17.77 -7.23 1.14
N GLU A 127 -17.21 -7.19 -0.07
CA GLU A 127 -16.17 -8.11 -0.53
C GLU A 127 -14.81 -7.74 0.10
N PRO A 128 -14.15 -8.65 0.86
CA PRO A 128 -12.80 -8.41 1.33
C PRO A 128 -11.79 -8.49 0.19
N LEU A 129 -10.88 -7.50 0.13
CA LEU A 129 -9.66 -7.54 -0.67
C LEU A 129 -8.47 -7.51 0.30
N VAL A 130 -7.67 -8.57 0.35
CA VAL A 130 -6.70 -8.78 1.41
C VAL A 130 -5.26 -8.59 0.91
N THR A 131 -4.55 -7.66 1.54
CA THR A 131 -3.09 -7.54 1.39
C THR A 131 -2.40 -8.50 2.37
N ILE A 132 -1.59 -9.42 1.86
CA ILE A 132 -0.93 -10.46 2.64
C ILE A 132 0.18 -9.86 3.52
N CYS A 133 1.02 -8.99 2.96
CA CYS A 133 2.07 -8.28 3.70
C CYS A 133 2.00 -6.79 3.40
N HIS A 134 1.69 -5.97 4.42
CA HIS A 134 1.61 -4.52 4.32
C HIS A 134 2.69 -3.86 5.18
N PHE A 135 3.96 -4.03 4.79
CA PHE A 135 5.15 -3.51 5.48
C PHE A 135 5.41 -4.10 6.88
N ASP A 136 4.78 -5.19 7.25
CA ASP A 136 4.75 -5.72 8.61
C ASP A 136 5.56 -7.03 8.76
N ALA A 137 6.81 -7.02 8.33
CA ALA A 137 7.71 -8.17 8.49
C ALA A 137 7.99 -8.47 9.97
N PRO A 138 7.92 -9.76 10.41
CA PRO A 138 8.18 -10.15 11.80
C PRO A 138 9.59 -9.78 12.28
N ILE A 139 9.71 -9.07 13.41
CA ILE A 139 11.00 -8.71 14.01
C ILE A 139 11.86 -9.96 14.31
N ALA A 140 11.23 -11.04 14.75
CA ALA A 140 11.94 -12.30 15.01
C ALA A 140 12.65 -12.85 13.76
N LEU A 141 12.02 -12.76 12.58
CA LEU A 141 12.66 -13.14 11.31
C LEU A 141 13.76 -12.16 10.90
N ILE A 142 13.57 -10.87 11.14
CA ILE A 142 14.62 -9.87 10.90
C ILE A 142 15.85 -10.13 11.77
N GLN A 143 15.64 -10.45 13.05
CA GLN A 143 16.73 -10.82 13.97
C GLN A 143 17.40 -12.13 13.57
N LYS A 144 16.63 -13.12 13.13
CA LYS A 144 17.10 -14.47 12.80
C LYS A 144 17.78 -14.55 11.44
N TYR A 145 17.28 -13.81 10.45
CA TYR A 145 17.64 -13.95 9.04
C TYR A 145 18.16 -12.66 8.40
N GLY A 146 17.99 -11.49 9.02
CA GLY A 146 18.33 -10.19 8.43
C GLY A 146 17.28 -9.68 7.46
N GLY A 147 16.01 -10.07 7.64
CA GLY A 147 14.91 -9.70 6.77
C GLY A 147 15.00 -10.38 5.39
N TRP A 148 14.44 -9.74 4.38
CA TRP A 148 14.35 -10.30 3.02
C TRP A 148 15.69 -10.47 2.29
N LYS A 149 16.83 -10.13 2.92
CA LYS A 149 18.16 -10.51 2.40
C LYS A 149 18.38 -12.02 2.34
N ASP A 150 17.69 -12.78 3.17
CA ASP A 150 17.84 -14.23 3.29
C ASP A 150 16.71 -14.98 2.59
N ARG A 151 17.08 -16.03 1.85
CA ARG A 151 16.12 -16.86 1.09
C ARG A 151 15.05 -17.53 1.97
N ARG A 152 15.37 -17.82 3.23
CA ARG A 152 14.44 -18.44 4.18
C ARG A 152 13.20 -17.60 4.45
N MET A 153 13.25 -16.30 4.18
CA MET A 153 12.04 -15.45 4.22
C MET A 153 10.99 -15.88 3.20
N VAL A 154 11.41 -16.40 2.03
CA VAL A 154 10.48 -16.92 1.02
C VAL A 154 9.66 -18.08 1.57
N ASP A 155 10.32 -19.04 2.22
CA ASP A 155 9.65 -20.21 2.76
C ASP A 155 8.74 -19.85 3.95
N ALA A 156 9.18 -18.94 4.83
CA ALA A 156 8.36 -18.43 5.94
C ALA A 156 7.11 -17.72 5.42
N TYR A 157 7.25 -16.88 4.39
CA TYR A 157 6.11 -16.19 3.77
C TYR A 157 5.14 -17.15 3.09
N VAL A 158 5.63 -18.15 2.37
CA VAL A 158 4.78 -19.14 1.71
C VAL A 158 4.05 -20.02 2.73
N HIS A 159 4.69 -20.37 3.84
CA HIS A 159 4.05 -21.05 4.96
C HIS A 159 2.91 -20.22 5.57
N TYR A 160 3.16 -18.94 5.81
CA TYR A 160 2.12 -18.00 6.24
C TYR A 160 0.97 -17.91 5.22
N CYS A 161 1.26 -17.83 3.93
CA CYS A 161 0.26 -17.83 2.86
C CYS A 161 -0.59 -19.12 2.87
N ASP A 162 0.02 -20.29 3.04
CA ASP A 162 -0.70 -21.56 3.08
C ASP A 162 -1.75 -21.58 4.19
N ILE A 163 -1.37 -21.10 5.39
CA ILE A 163 -2.27 -21.02 6.55
C ILE A 163 -3.47 -20.11 6.26
N ILE A 164 -3.23 -18.86 5.83
CA ILE A 164 -4.31 -17.90 5.63
C ILE A 164 -5.18 -18.25 4.43
N PHE A 165 -4.62 -18.80 3.35
CA PHE A 165 -5.40 -19.24 2.19
C PHE A 165 -6.33 -20.39 2.54
N ARG A 166 -5.84 -21.42 3.26
CA ARG A 166 -6.69 -22.53 3.70
C ARG A 166 -7.77 -22.09 4.67
N ARG A 167 -7.43 -21.19 5.61
CA ARG A 167 -8.40 -20.68 6.60
C ARG A 167 -9.49 -19.85 5.95
N TYR A 168 -9.15 -18.97 5.01
CA TYR A 168 -10.07 -17.95 4.50
C TYR A 168 -10.55 -18.19 3.06
N LYS A 169 -10.28 -19.35 2.46
CA LYS A 169 -10.63 -19.71 1.07
C LYS A 169 -12.10 -19.48 0.69
N ASP A 170 -13.01 -19.63 1.66
CA ASP A 170 -14.45 -19.45 1.44
C ASP A 170 -14.93 -18.04 1.79
N LYS A 171 -14.02 -17.14 2.22
CA LYS A 171 -14.34 -15.79 2.70
C LYS A 171 -13.71 -14.68 1.86
N VAL A 172 -12.56 -14.94 1.23
CA VAL A 172 -11.77 -13.94 0.52
C VAL A 172 -11.49 -14.41 -0.90
N LYS A 173 -11.86 -13.59 -1.88
CA LYS A 173 -11.65 -13.86 -3.31
C LYS A 173 -10.44 -13.09 -3.87
N TYR A 174 -10.17 -11.89 -3.39
CA TYR A 174 -9.15 -10.99 -3.92
C TYR A 174 -7.99 -10.85 -2.95
N TRP A 175 -6.76 -11.06 -3.45
CA TRP A 175 -5.54 -11.02 -2.67
C TRP A 175 -4.48 -10.14 -3.32
N LEU A 176 -3.67 -9.47 -2.51
CA LEU A 176 -2.48 -8.73 -2.94
C LEU A 176 -1.27 -9.28 -2.19
N THR A 177 -0.19 -9.58 -2.90
CA THR A 177 0.96 -10.24 -2.28
C THR A 177 1.73 -9.31 -1.33
N PHE A 178 2.18 -8.15 -1.82
CA PHE A 178 2.89 -7.14 -1.05
C PHE A 178 2.31 -5.77 -1.32
N ASN A 179 2.21 -4.94 -0.27
CA ASN A 179 1.85 -3.54 -0.44
C ASN A 179 3.02 -2.76 -1.00
N GLU A 180 2.79 -1.94 -2.03
CA GLU A 180 3.78 -1.01 -2.60
C GLU A 180 5.19 -1.62 -2.67
N ILE A 181 5.30 -2.79 -3.29
CA ILE A 181 6.52 -3.62 -3.31
C ILE A 181 7.77 -2.84 -3.77
N ASN A 182 7.59 -1.82 -4.62
CA ASN A 182 8.66 -0.94 -5.08
C ASN A 182 9.24 -0.04 -3.97
N MET A 183 8.52 0.14 -2.85
CA MET A 183 9.00 0.94 -1.72
C MET A 183 10.18 0.29 -0.98
N LEU A 184 10.44 -1.01 -1.19
CA LEU A 184 11.65 -1.67 -0.70
C LEU A 184 12.93 -0.92 -1.10
N LEU A 185 13.01 -0.40 -2.32
CA LEU A 185 14.20 0.33 -2.79
C LEU A 185 14.35 1.70 -2.11
N HIS A 186 13.27 2.29 -1.62
CA HIS A 186 13.25 3.63 -1.01
C HIS A 186 13.27 3.59 0.52
N MET A 187 12.53 2.69 1.12
CA MET A 187 12.40 2.52 2.58
C MET A 187 12.72 1.07 2.97
N PRO A 188 13.99 0.64 2.88
CA PRO A 188 14.36 -0.77 2.93
C PRO A 188 14.04 -1.47 4.25
N PHE A 189 14.07 -0.80 5.41
CA PHE A 189 13.64 -1.41 6.66
C PHE A 189 12.11 -1.56 6.72
N MET A 190 11.39 -0.52 6.30
CA MET A 190 9.93 -0.56 6.26
C MET A 190 9.43 -1.60 5.24
N GLY A 191 9.97 -1.57 4.01
CA GLY A 191 9.55 -2.45 2.91
C GLY A 191 9.95 -3.92 3.11
N ALA A 192 11.16 -4.17 3.61
CA ALA A 192 11.74 -5.52 3.59
C ALA A 192 12.54 -5.90 4.86
N GLY A 193 12.41 -5.16 5.95
CA GLY A 193 13.14 -5.43 7.19
C GLY A 193 14.67 -5.35 7.05
N LEU A 194 15.18 -4.54 6.10
CA LEU A 194 16.61 -4.47 5.82
C LEU A 194 17.32 -3.51 6.75
N LEU A 195 18.38 -4.00 7.36
CA LEU A 195 19.38 -3.23 8.09
C LEU A 195 20.75 -3.46 7.43
N PHE A 196 21.58 -2.44 7.38
CA PHE A 196 22.86 -2.51 6.69
C PHE A 196 24.01 -2.42 7.67
N GLU A 197 25.03 -3.27 7.49
CA GLU A 197 26.26 -3.20 8.24
C GLU A 197 27.25 -2.20 7.58
N PRO A 198 28.16 -1.60 8.36
CA PRO A 198 29.18 -0.72 7.79
C PRO A 198 29.98 -1.41 6.67
N GLY A 199 30.00 -0.79 5.49
CA GLY A 199 30.68 -1.32 4.31
C GLY A 199 29.89 -2.33 3.48
N GLU A 200 28.67 -2.67 3.86
CA GLU A 200 27.80 -3.51 3.06
C GLU A 200 27.39 -2.80 1.75
N ASN A 201 27.34 -3.54 0.65
CA ASN A 201 26.81 -3.02 -0.60
C ASN A 201 25.27 -2.96 -0.51
N VAL A 202 24.73 -1.78 -0.22
CA VAL A 202 23.32 -1.51 0.02
C VAL A 202 22.47 -1.88 -1.22
N GLU A 203 22.91 -1.53 -2.41
CA GLU A 203 22.15 -1.83 -3.63
C GLU A 203 22.11 -3.33 -3.91
N GLN A 204 23.23 -4.05 -3.71
CA GLN A 204 23.24 -5.52 -3.80
C GLN A 204 22.23 -6.14 -2.84
N ALA A 205 22.18 -5.66 -1.59
CA ALA A 205 21.27 -6.18 -0.57
C ALA A 205 19.80 -5.90 -0.91
N LYS A 206 19.49 -4.69 -1.39
CA LYS A 206 18.12 -4.31 -1.82
C LYS A 206 17.64 -5.16 -3.00
N TYR A 207 18.46 -5.32 -4.05
CA TYR A 207 18.06 -6.12 -5.21
C TYR A 207 17.98 -7.62 -4.89
N GLN A 208 18.80 -8.12 -3.96
CA GLN A 208 18.67 -9.49 -3.47
C GLN A 208 17.35 -9.68 -2.72
N ALA A 209 16.99 -8.75 -1.84
CA ALA A 209 15.71 -8.78 -1.14
C ALA A 209 14.53 -8.67 -2.10
N ALA A 210 14.62 -7.78 -3.10
CA ALA A 210 13.63 -7.66 -4.17
C ALA A 210 13.43 -8.98 -4.92
N HIS A 211 14.51 -9.70 -5.24
CA HIS A 211 14.43 -11.02 -5.85
C HIS A 211 13.66 -12.02 -4.98
N HIS A 212 13.94 -12.04 -3.67
CA HIS A 212 13.24 -12.94 -2.76
C HIS A 212 11.74 -12.60 -2.62
N GLU A 213 11.37 -11.33 -2.53
CA GLU A 213 9.95 -10.92 -2.51
C GLU A 213 9.23 -11.26 -3.82
N LEU A 214 9.90 -11.10 -4.97
CA LEU A 214 9.33 -11.47 -6.28
C LEU A 214 9.09 -12.98 -6.39
N VAL A 215 10.04 -13.81 -5.94
CA VAL A 215 9.87 -15.27 -5.90
C VAL A 215 8.78 -15.67 -4.90
N ALA A 216 8.75 -15.05 -3.72
CA ALA A 216 7.71 -15.29 -2.72
C ALA A 216 6.31 -14.93 -3.25
N SER A 217 6.19 -13.78 -3.95
CA SER A 217 4.96 -13.38 -4.64
C SER A 217 4.50 -14.42 -5.65
N ALA A 218 5.41 -14.89 -6.52
CA ALA A 218 5.09 -15.89 -7.52
C ALA A 218 4.65 -17.24 -6.91
N ARG A 219 5.35 -17.69 -5.86
CA ARG A 219 4.95 -18.91 -5.12
C ARG A 219 3.59 -18.76 -4.44
N ALA A 220 3.30 -17.58 -3.88
CA ALA A 220 2.00 -17.30 -3.26
C ALA A 220 0.87 -17.29 -4.31
N VAL A 221 1.08 -16.72 -5.50
CA VAL A 221 0.09 -16.76 -6.59
C VAL A 221 -0.24 -18.19 -6.98
N ARG A 222 0.77 -19.03 -7.22
CA ARG A 222 0.57 -20.44 -7.56
C ARG A 222 -0.18 -21.20 -6.48
N LEU A 223 0.24 -21.01 -5.21
CA LEU A 223 -0.39 -21.64 -4.06
C LEU A 223 -1.86 -21.20 -3.89
N ALA A 224 -2.14 -19.91 -4.09
CA ALA A 224 -3.51 -19.40 -4.03
C ALA A 224 -4.41 -20.05 -5.07
N HIS A 225 -3.96 -20.16 -6.33
CA HIS A 225 -4.72 -20.80 -7.40
C HIS A 225 -4.92 -22.31 -7.16
N GLU A 226 -3.95 -22.99 -6.53
CA GLU A 226 -4.08 -24.40 -6.15
C GLU A 226 -5.14 -24.62 -5.06
N ILE A 227 -5.13 -23.78 -4.01
CA ILE A 227 -6.03 -23.91 -2.85
C ILE A 227 -7.43 -23.36 -3.15
N MET A 228 -7.51 -22.28 -3.92
CA MET A 228 -8.72 -21.48 -4.18
C MET A 228 -8.92 -21.27 -5.69
N PRO A 229 -9.29 -22.29 -6.45
CA PRO A 229 -9.57 -22.11 -7.88
C PRO A 229 -10.61 -21.01 -8.11
N GLY A 230 -10.24 -19.98 -8.88
CA GLY A 230 -11.08 -18.81 -9.16
C GLY A 230 -10.89 -17.60 -8.23
N CYS A 231 -9.97 -17.65 -7.26
CA CYS A 231 -9.47 -16.44 -6.63
C CYS A 231 -8.69 -15.58 -7.63
N MET A 232 -8.48 -14.31 -7.28
CA MET A 232 -7.67 -13.38 -8.06
C MET A 232 -6.56 -12.82 -7.17
N VAL A 233 -5.32 -12.92 -7.65
CA VAL A 233 -4.15 -12.42 -6.92
C VAL A 233 -3.49 -11.30 -7.73
N GLY A 234 -3.39 -10.11 -7.14
CA GLY A 234 -2.77 -8.94 -7.76
C GLY A 234 -1.41 -8.60 -7.17
N CYS A 235 -0.65 -7.81 -7.92
CA CYS A 235 0.47 -7.03 -7.40
C CYS A 235 -0.04 -5.69 -6.86
N MET A 236 0.80 -4.95 -6.13
CA MET A 236 0.46 -3.61 -5.68
C MET A 236 1.68 -2.68 -5.76
N LEU A 237 1.54 -1.60 -6.53
CA LEU A 237 2.56 -0.63 -6.88
C LEU A 237 2.27 0.73 -6.24
N ALA A 238 3.25 1.38 -5.62
CA ALA A 238 3.21 2.83 -5.40
C ALA A 238 3.40 3.53 -6.75
N ALA A 239 2.30 3.90 -7.39
CA ALA A 239 2.32 4.46 -8.73
C ALA A 239 2.41 5.99 -8.75
N GLY A 240 2.59 6.53 -9.92
CA GLY A 240 2.68 7.94 -10.26
C GLY A 240 3.73 8.17 -11.32
N GLU A 241 3.33 8.87 -12.39
CA GLU A 241 4.20 9.18 -13.51
C GLU A 241 5.31 10.15 -13.11
N PHE A 242 6.46 10.01 -13.74
CA PHE A 242 7.53 11.00 -13.70
C PHE A 242 7.46 11.90 -14.93
N TYR A 243 7.01 13.15 -14.75
CA TYR A 243 7.04 14.13 -15.82
C TYR A 243 8.44 14.73 -15.97
N PRO A 244 8.94 14.92 -17.20
CA PRO A 244 10.12 15.74 -17.40
C PRO A 244 9.81 17.20 -17.06
N ARG A 245 10.68 17.87 -16.31
CA ARG A 245 10.52 19.29 -15.94
C ARG A 245 10.51 20.21 -17.15
N THR A 246 11.25 19.82 -18.17
CA THR A 246 11.32 20.51 -19.46
C THR A 246 11.25 19.50 -20.61
N CYS A 247 11.01 19.97 -21.82
CA CYS A 247 11.07 19.13 -23.02
C CYS A 247 12.52 18.86 -23.51
N ALA A 248 13.54 19.23 -22.75
CA ALA A 248 14.92 18.87 -23.06
C ALA A 248 15.08 17.34 -23.12
N PRO A 249 15.73 16.77 -24.16
CA PRO A 249 15.88 15.31 -24.27
C PRO A 249 16.49 14.64 -23.04
N ALA A 250 17.36 15.34 -22.31
CA ALA A 250 17.96 14.83 -21.08
C ALA A 250 16.95 14.69 -19.94
N ASP A 251 16.03 15.64 -19.75
CA ASP A 251 14.94 15.55 -18.78
C ASP A 251 13.95 14.44 -19.16
N VAL A 252 13.62 14.32 -20.46
CA VAL A 252 12.73 13.26 -20.96
C VAL A 252 13.35 11.87 -20.74
N GLN A 253 14.66 11.73 -20.98
CA GLN A 253 15.36 10.47 -20.72
C GLN A 253 15.38 10.14 -19.22
N ALA A 254 15.63 11.13 -18.34
CA ALA A 254 15.62 10.94 -16.89
C ALA A 254 14.23 10.51 -16.38
N ALA A 255 13.16 11.11 -16.87
CA ALA A 255 11.80 10.72 -16.54
C ALA A 255 11.50 9.27 -16.97
N ALA A 256 11.85 8.91 -18.20
CA ALA A 256 11.67 7.54 -18.69
C ALA A 256 12.49 6.50 -17.92
N GLU A 257 13.66 6.86 -17.41
CA GLU A 257 14.47 5.98 -16.54
C GLU A 257 13.86 5.83 -15.15
N ALA A 258 13.35 6.91 -14.56
CA ALA A 258 12.67 6.88 -13.28
C ALA A 258 11.38 6.02 -13.31
N ASP A 259 10.60 6.13 -14.40
CA ASP A 259 9.43 5.27 -14.61
C ASP A 259 9.82 3.79 -14.73
N ARG A 260 10.91 3.46 -15.43
CA ARG A 260 11.39 2.08 -15.49
C ARG A 260 11.77 1.53 -14.11
N ASP A 261 12.41 2.33 -13.27
CA ASP A 261 12.75 1.94 -11.90
C ASP A 261 11.48 1.68 -11.08
N ASN A 262 10.50 2.54 -11.23
CA ASN A 262 9.22 2.40 -10.56
C ASN A 262 8.49 1.11 -10.97
N TYR A 263 8.50 0.76 -12.27
CA TYR A 263 7.80 -0.42 -12.80
C TYR A 263 8.59 -1.74 -12.68
N PHE A 264 9.83 -1.74 -12.21
CA PHE A 264 10.70 -2.92 -12.15
C PHE A 264 10.01 -4.16 -11.56
N PHE A 265 9.41 -4.01 -10.37
CA PHE A 265 8.76 -5.12 -9.68
C PHE A 265 7.55 -5.65 -10.44
N ILE A 266 6.72 -4.73 -10.94
CA ILE A 266 5.48 -5.09 -11.65
C ILE A 266 5.79 -5.70 -13.01
N ASP A 267 6.89 -5.28 -13.66
CA ASP A 267 7.38 -5.94 -14.87
C ASP A 267 7.63 -7.44 -14.61
N VAL A 268 8.25 -7.78 -13.48
CA VAL A 268 8.53 -9.18 -13.13
C VAL A 268 7.26 -9.92 -12.71
N GLN A 269 6.46 -9.34 -11.80
CA GLN A 269 5.23 -9.96 -11.32
C GLN A 269 4.18 -10.18 -12.41
N SER A 270 4.18 -9.35 -13.47
CA SER A 270 3.19 -9.44 -14.56
C SER A 270 3.66 -10.27 -15.74
N ARG A 271 4.98 -10.29 -16.02
CA ARG A 271 5.58 -10.96 -17.19
C ARG A 271 6.30 -12.26 -16.84
N GLY A 272 6.56 -12.50 -15.56
CA GLY A 272 7.27 -13.70 -15.07
C GLY A 272 8.75 -13.71 -15.40
N THR A 273 9.35 -12.59 -15.79
CA THR A 273 10.78 -12.52 -16.13
C THR A 273 11.34 -11.13 -15.92
N TYR A 274 12.63 -11.08 -15.61
CA TYR A 274 13.36 -9.82 -15.50
C TYR A 274 13.47 -9.11 -16.84
N PRO A 275 13.11 -7.81 -16.96
CA PRO A 275 13.29 -7.07 -18.18
C PRO A 275 14.78 -6.89 -18.51
N VAL A 276 15.11 -6.88 -19.81
CA VAL A 276 16.51 -6.78 -20.28
C VAL A 276 17.21 -5.55 -19.73
N TRP A 277 16.51 -4.43 -19.66
CA TRP A 277 17.07 -3.18 -19.11
C TRP A 277 17.50 -3.32 -17.64
N ALA A 278 16.72 -4.05 -16.82
CA ALA A 278 17.04 -4.26 -15.41
C ALA A 278 18.25 -5.18 -15.24
N LYS A 279 18.34 -6.26 -16.03
CA LYS A 279 19.51 -7.14 -16.07
C LYS A 279 20.78 -6.35 -16.43
N LYS A 280 20.72 -5.47 -17.44
CA LYS A 280 21.82 -4.61 -17.84
C LYS A 280 22.18 -3.55 -16.81
N ARG A 281 21.20 -3.02 -16.08
CA ARG A 281 21.45 -2.07 -14.99
C ARG A 281 22.17 -2.76 -13.83
N MET A 282 21.70 -3.93 -13.38
CA MET A 282 22.34 -4.72 -12.35
C MET A 282 23.79 -5.09 -12.74
N GLU A 283 24.00 -5.56 -13.97
CA GLU A 283 25.32 -5.87 -14.51
C GLU A 283 26.28 -4.65 -14.40
N ARG A 284 25.83 -3.46 -14.84
CA ARG A 284 26.64 -2.22 -14.75
C ARG A 284 26.91 -1.78 -13.30
N ALA A 285 25.99 -2.04 -12.40
CA ALA A 285 26.13 -1.74 -10.98
C ALA A 285 26.93 -2.82 -10.21
N GLY A 286 27.37 -3.90 -10.88
CA GLY A 286 28.06 -5.02 -10.25
C GLY A 286 27.18 -5.86 -9.32
N ILE A 287 25.84 -5.76 -9.47
CA ILE A 287 24.86 -6.52 -8.68
C ILE A 287 24.76 -7.93 -9.25
N GLN A 288 24.97 -8.93 -8.39
CA GLN A 288 24.87 -10.35 -8.73
C GLN A 288 23.84 -11.02 -7.82
N LEU A 289 22.67 -11.35 -8.38
CA LEU A 289 21.62 -12.04 -7.64
C LEU A 289 22.00 -13.50 -7.40
N ARG A 290 21.83 -13.93 -6.17
CA ARG A 290 21.86 -15.36 -5.81
C ARG A 290 20.45 -15.90 -6.07
N THR A 291 20.35 -16.84 -7.00
CA THR A 291 19.11 -17.47 -7.45
C THR A 291 19.16 -18.97 -7.24
N GLU A 292 17.99 -19.58 -7.08
CA GLU A 292 17.83 -21.04 -7.11
C GLU A 292 17.50 -21.50 -8.54
N PRO A 293 17.77 -22.78 -8.88
CA PRO A 293 17.60 -23.29 -10.25
C PRO A 293 16.20 -23.17 -10.84
N ASP A 294 15.16 -23.16 -10.00
CA ASP A 294 13.75 -23.10 -10.38
C ASP A 294 13.12 -21.71 -10.28
N ASP A 295 13.89 -20.67 -9.90
CA ASP A 295 13.37 -19.32 -9.73
C ASP A 295 12.78 -18.74 -11.01
N ASP A 296 13.45 -18.89 -12.16
CA ASP A 296 12.95 -18.39 -13.44
C ASP A 296 11.63 -19.06 -13.83
N GLN A 297 11.50 -20.37 -13.61
CA GLN A 297 10.24 -21.09 -13.84
C GLN A 297 9.15 -20.64 -12.86
N THR A 298 9.49 -20.51 -11.59
CA THR A 298 8.57 -20.03 -10.55
C THR A 298 8.00 -18.66 -10.88
N LEU A 299 8.85 -17.71 -11.27
CA LEU A 299 8.43 -16.37 -11.69
C LEU A 299 7.49 -16.42 -12.91
N CYS A 300 7.83 -17.24 -13.89
CA CYS A 300 7.03 -17.38 -15.12
C CYS A 300 5.63 -17.97 -14.86
N GLU A 301 5.54 -18.98 -13.99
CA GLU A 301 4.28 -19.66 -13.65
C GLU A 301 3.43 -18.92 -12.62
N GLY A 302 4.03 -18.01 -11.83
CA GLY A 302 3.38 -17.29 -10.73
C GLY A 302 3.08 -15.82 -11.05
N THR A 303 2.67 -15.52 -12.30
CA THR A 303 2.30 -14.14 -12.66
C THR A 303 0.94 -13.77 -12.09
N VAL A 304 0.79 -12.49 -11.71
CA VAL A 304 -0.44 -11.96 -11.11
C VAL A 304 -1.60 -11.87 -12.10
N ASP A 305 -2.85 -11.90 -11.59
CA ASP A 305 -4.08 -11.86 -12.41
C ASP A 305 -4.46 -10.44 -12.80
N PHE A 306 -4.20 -9.45 -11.94
CA PHE A 306 -4.53 -8.04 -12.17
C PHE A 306 -3.43 -7.13 -11.60
N ILE A 307 -3.41 -5.90 -12.07
CA ILE A 307 -2.50 -4.86 -11.60
C ILE A 307 -3.24 -3.95 -10.63
N SER A 308 -2.79 -3.88 -9.39
CA SER A 308 -3.28 -2.87 -8.48
C SER A 308 -2.21 -1.87 -8.08
N PHE A 309 -2.66 -0.68 -7.69
CA PHE A 309 -1.75 0.40 -7.37
C PHE A 309 -2.37 1.43 -6.43
N SER A 310 -1.50 2.14 -5.70
CA SER A 310 -1.81 3.40 -5.04
C SER A 310 -1.50 4.55 -5.97
N TYR A 311 -2.32 5.61 -5.92
CA TYR A 311 -2.06 6.86 -6.61
C TYR A 311 -2.39 8.04 -5.71
N TYR A 312 -1.38 8.83 -5.38
CA TYR A 312 -1.53 10.04 -4.55
C TYR A 312 -1.06 11.29 -5.27
N SER A 313 -0.04 11.15 -6.09
CA SER A 313 0.55 12.27 -6.83
C SER A 313 1.38 11.78 -8.01
N SER A 314 1.56 12.62 -9.02
CA SER A 314 2.63 12.51 -10.00
C SER A 314 3.91 13.15 -9.47
N ARG A 315 5.02 12.87 -10.13
CA ARG A 315 6.35 13.39 -9.79
C ARG A 315 6.91 14.17 -10.96
N CYS A 316 7.92 15.00 -10.72
CA CYS A 316 8.57 15.78 -11.77
C CYS A 316 10.08 15.65 -11.60
N ILE A 317 10.81 15.41 -12.68
CA ILE A 317 12.26 15.18 -12.65
C ILE A 317 12.99 16.09 -13.64
N THR A 318 14.20 16.48 -13.29
CA THR A 318 15.11 17.25 -14.14
C THR A 318 16.56 16.81 -13.91
N VAL A 319 17.39 17.03 -14.90
CA VAL A 319 18.85 16.90 -14.77
C VAL A 319 19.53 18.24 -14.49
N ASP A 320 18.77 19.35 -14.46
CA ASP A 320 19.28 20.68 -14.16
C ASP A 320 19.50 20.85 -12.64
N PRO A 321 20.75 21.01 -12.16
CA PRO A 321 21.06 21.16 -10.75
C PRO A 321 20.36 22.36 -10.08
N GLU A 322 20.15 23.45 -10.81
CA GLU A 322 19.50 24.66 -10.27
C GLU A 322 18.02 24.44 -9.95
N LEU A 323 17.35 23.54 -10.70
CA LEU A 323 15.97 23.19 -10.47
C LEU A 323 15.78 22.07 -9.43
N LEU A 324 16.82 21.28 -9.15
CA LEU A 324 16.80 20.25 -8.09
C LEU A 324 16.75 20.85 -6.68
N GLU A 325 17.32 22.03 -6.46
CA GLU A 325 17.27 22.74 -5.18
C GLU A 325 15.87 23.20 -4.78
N GLN A 326 14.92 23.17 -5.71
CA GLN A 326 13.51 23.52 -5.48
C GLN A 326 12.64 22.29 -5.12
N ALA A 327 13.24 21.14 -4.89
CA ALA A 327 12.50 19.93 -4.54
C ALA A 327 11.90 20.04 -3.13
N ASP A 328 10.59 19.83 -3.01
CA ASP A 328 9.89 19.76 -1.74
C ASP A 328 10.35 18.53 -0.92
N GLY A 329 10.45 18.70 0.42
CA GLY A 329 11.02 17.71 1.34
C GLY A 329 10.38 16.31 1.39
N ASN A 330 9.39 16.04 0.55
CA ASN A 330 8.76 14.73 0.38
C ASN A 330 9.06 14.10 -1.00
N ALA A 331 10.00 14.66 -1.75
CA ALA A 331 10.41 14.17 -3.06
C ALA A 331 11.34 12.95 -2.90
N LEU A 332 10.83 11.77 -3.21
CA LEU A 332 11.64 10.56 -3.33
C LEU A 332 12.50 10.64 -4.59
N GLY A 333 13.83 10.68 -4.41
CA GLY A 333 14.76 10.42 -5.50
C GLY A 333 14.92 11.48 -6.58
N GLY A 334 15.21 12.75 -6.21
CA GLY A 334 15.59 13.78 -7.18
C GLY A 334 14.39 14.41 -7.93
N ALA A 335 13.17 14.22 -7.45
CA ALA A 335 11.99 14.89 -7.98
C ALA A 335 12.03 16.40 -7.65
N THR A 336 11.60 17.22 -8.61
CA THR A 336 11.44 18.66 -8.46
C THR A 336 9.94 19.01 -8.50
N ARG A 337 9.61 20.26 -8.14
CA ARG A 337 8.22 20.71 -8.17
C ARG A 337 7.71 20.86 -9.61
N ASN A 338 6.54 20.29 -9.89
CA ASN A 338 5.83 20.56 -11.13
C ASN A 338 5.22 21.97 -11.07
N PRO A 339 5.59 22.89 -11.99
CA PRO A 339 5.15 24.30 -11.95
C PRO A 339 3.67 24.48 -12.29
N TYR A 340 3.01 23.47 -12.84
CA TYR A 340 1.62 23.54 -13.32
C TYR A 340 0.63 22.93 -12.34
N LEU A 341 1.10 22.28 -11.27
CA LEU A 341 0.26 21.58 -10.29
C LEU A 341 0.29 22.26 -8.93
N LYS A 342 -0.86 22.25 -8.26
CA LYS A 342 -0.96 22.57 -6.84
C LYS A 342 -0.47 21.39 -6.01
N ALA A 343 0.01 21.66 -4.80
CA ALA A 343 0.41 20.63 -3.87
C ALA A 343 -0.46 20.65 -2.60
N SER A 344 -0.59 19.50 -1.95
CA SER A 344 -1.17 19.36 -0.62
C SER A 344 -0.28 20.02 0.44
N ALA A 345 -0.77 20.11 1.69
CA ALA A 345 0.01 20.60 2.83
C ALA A 345 1.28 19.76 3.11
N TRP A 346 1.37 18.55 2.59
CA TRP A 346 2.53 17.67 2.67
C TRP A 346 3.38 17.63 1.39
N GLY A 347 3.22 18.60 0.48
CA GLY A 347 4.03 18.75 -0.72
C GLY A 347 3.65 17.81 -1.88
N TRP A 348 2.60 17.02 -1.77
CA TRP A 348 2.19 16.08 -2.83
C TRP A 348 1.39 16.80 -3.92
N ALA A 349 1.82 16.67 -5.16
CA ALA A 349 1.15 17.28 -6.31
C ALA A 349 -0.26 16.69 -6.48
N ILE A 350 -1.26 17.56 -6.64
CA ILE A 350 -2.65 17.17 -6.91
C ILE A 350 -2.81 17.09 -8.43
N ASP A 351 -2.87 15.86 -8.95
CA ASP A 351 -2.86 15.61 -10.39
C ASP A 351 -3.87 14.54 -10.81
N PRO A 352 -5.14 14.89 -10.98
CA PRO A 352 -6.15 13.94 -11.44
C PRO A 352 -5.87 13.36 -12.84
N ILE A 353 -5.31 14.17 -13.76
CA ILE A 353 -4.95 13.71 -15.13
C ILE A 353 -3.84 12.68 -15.07
N GLY A 354 -2.89 12.84 -14.15
CA GLY A 354 -1.82 11.88 -13.91
C GLY A 354 -2.33 10.50 -13.52
N LEU A 355 -3.47 10.41 -12.81
CA LEU A 355 -4.13 9.14 -12.54
C LEU A 355 -4.58 8.45 -13.85
N ARG A 356 -5.21 9.19 -14.78
CA ARG A 356 -5.62 8.63 -16.08
C ARG A 356 -4.41 8.21 -16.92
N ILE A 357 -3.34 9.01 -16.93
CA ILE A 357 -2.09 8.66 -17.61
C ILE A 357 -1.50 7.38 -17.01
N THR A 358 -1.41 7.30 -15.69
CA THR A 358 -0.90 6.10 -14.99
C THR A 358 -1.71 4.84 -15.34
N MET A 359 -3.05 4.94 -15.36
CA MET A 359 -3.91 3.82 -15.75
C MET A 359 -3.63 3.37 -17.18
N ASN A 360 -3.54 4.30 -18.13
CA ASN A 360 -3.23 4.00 -19.53
C ASN A 360 -1.83 3.36 -19.65
N THR A 361 -0.81 3.94 -19.01
CA THR A 361 0.56 3.38 -19.00
C THR A 361 0.59 1.95 -18.49
N LEU A 362 -0.09 1.68 -17.36
CA LEU A 362 -0.12 0.33 -16.77
C LEU A 362 -0.87 -0.66 -17.68
N TYR A 363 -2.00 -0.27 -18.24
CA TYR A 363 -2.76 -1.15 -19.12
C TYR A 363 -2.02 -1.43 -20.42
N ASP A 364 -1.48 -0.41 -21.08
CA ASP A 364 -0.68 -0.57 -22.31
C ASP A 364 0.53 -1.47 -22.08
N ARG A 365 1.14 -1.39 -20.88
CA ARG A 365 2.33 -2.16 -20.55
C ARG A 365 2.04 -3.63 -20.24
N TYR A 366 0.91 -3.95 -19.59
CA TYR A 366 0.65 -5.28 -19.03
C TYR A 366 -0.58 -5.98 -19.59
N GLN A 367 -1.53 -5.25 -20.18
CA GLN A 367 -2.79 -5.79 -20.73
C GLN A 367 -3.56 -6.68 -19.74
N LYS A 368 -3.55 -6.30 -18.46
CA LYS A 368 -4.28 -6.97 -17.36
C LYS A 368 -5.29 -6.00 -16.76
N PRO A 369 -6.40 -6.50 -16.17
CA PRO A 369 -7.33 -5.64 -15.44
C PRO A 369 -6.63 -4.79 -14.38
N LEU A 370 -7.13 -3.57 -14.16
CA LEU A 370 -6.58 -2.63 -13.19
C LEU A 370 -7.47 -2.54 -11.95
N PHE A 371 -6.88 -2.22 -10.79
CA PHE A 371 -7.60 -1.89 -9.57
C PHE A 371 -6.86 -0.75 -8.85
N ILE A 372 -7.54 0.39 -8.64
CA ILE A 372 -7.00 1.45 -7.79
C ILE A 372 -7.33 1.09 -6.35
N VAL A 373 -6.33 0.63 -5.62
CA VAL A 373 -6.53 0.13 -4.25
C VAL A 373 -6.18 1.14 -3.16
N GLU A 374 -5.58 2.29 -3.53
CA GLU A 374 -5.41 3.45 -2.66
C GLU A 374 -5.42 4.74 -3.49
N ASN A 375 -6.21 5.71 -3.03
CA ASN A 375 -6.16 7.10 -3.47
C ASN A 375 -6.79 7.99 -2.40
N GLY A 376 -6.25 9.16 -2.16
CA GLY A 376 -6.79 10.05 -1.12
C GLY A 376 -5.95 11.29 -0.90
N LEU A 377 -6.50 12.23 -0.15
CA LEU A 377 -5.87 13.49 0.25
C LEU A 377 -5.68 13.52 1.76
N GLY A 378 -4.41 13.53 2.20
CA GLY A 378 -4.09 13.85 3.59
C GLY A 378 -4.29 15.35 3.84
N ALA A 379 -5.10 15.69 4.84
CA ALA A 379 -5.42 17.07 5.19
C ALA A 379 -5.59 17.23 6.71
N VAL A 380 -5.53 18.48 7.19
CA VAL A 380 -5.89 18.82 8.57
C VAL A 380 -7.36 19.18 8.58
N ASP A 381 -8.14 18.43 9.35
CA ASP A 381 -9.57 18.69 9.52
C ASP A 381 -9.82 19.55 10.75
N THR A 382 -10.88 20.37 10.72
CA THR A 382 -11.35 21.17 11.85
C THR A 382 -12.70 20.62 12.31
N VAL A 383 -12.82 20.37 13.61
CA VAL A 383 -14.10 20.04 14.23
C VAL A 383 -14.73 21.36 14.67
N GLU A 384 -15.90 21.67 14.12
CA GLU A 384 -16.65 22.89 14.46
C GLU A 384 -17.30 22.80 15.85
N PRO A 385 -17.72 23.91 16.46
CA PRO A 385 -18.33 23.90 17.80
C PRO A 385 -19.59 23.03 17.95
N ASP A 386 -20.29 22.77 16.85
CA ASP A 386 -21.46 21.88 16.79
C ASP A 386 -21.12 20.42 16.50
N GLY A 387 -19.82 20.12 16.36
CA GLY A 387 -19.30 18.78 16.06
C GLY A 387 -19.28 18.43 14.57
N SER A 388 -19.71 19.31 13.66
CA SER A 388 -19.61 19.09 12.23
C SER A 388 -18.16 19.20 11.73
N ILE A 389 -17.85 18.55 10.61
CA ILE A 389 -16.52 18.59 9.98
C ILE A 389 -16.72 18.80 8.48
N HIS A 390 -16.34 20.01 8.03
CA HIS A 390 -16.51 20.45 6.65
C HIS A 390 -15.23 20.23 5.86
N ASP A 391 -15.17 19.20 5.05
CA ASP A 391 -14.00 18.76 4.28
C ASP A 391 -14.21 18.80 2.76
N SER A 392 -14.76 19.91 2.25
CA SER A 392 -15.03 20.12 0.82
C SER A 392 -13.76 19.93 -0.06
N TYR A 393 -12.59 20.28 0.46
CA TYR A 393 -11.30 20.07 -0.22
C TYR A 393 -11.04 18.59 -0.52
N ARG A 394 -11.51 17.66 0.32
CA ARG A 394 -11.42 16.22 0.11
C ARG A 394 -12.40 15.78 -0.98
N ILE A 395 -13.62 16.30 -0.93
CA ILE A 395 -14.64 16.08 -1.96
C ILE A 395 -14.12 16.53 -3.33
N ASP A 396 -13.56 17.73 -3.43
CA ASP A 396 -13.04 18.28 -4.67
C ASP A 396 -11.89 17.44 -5.24
N TYR A 397 -10.98 16.97 -4.37
CA TYR A 397 -9.89 16.08 -4.76
C TYR A 397 -10.42 14.76 -5.34
N LEU A 398 -11.30 14.09 -4.61
CA LEU A 398 -11.85 12.79 -5.01
C LEU A 398 -12.71 12.90 -6.25
N ARG A 399 -13.57 13.93 -6.36
CA ARG A 399 -14.39 14.22 -7.54
C ARG A 399 -13.52 14.29 -8.79
N ALA A 400 -12.47 15.11 -8.75
CA ALA A 400 -11.60 15.30 -9.90
C ALA A 400 -10.90 14.00 -10.33
N HIS A 401 -10.52 13.13 -9.38
CA HIS A 401 -9.92 11.82 -9.68
C HIS A 401 -10.94 10.82 -10.24
N ILE A 402 -12.15 10.76 -9.67
CA ILE A 402 -13.25 9.90 -10.14
C ILE A 402 -13.66 10.27 -11.58
N GLU A 403 -13.70 11.56 -11.92
CA GLU A 403 -13.94 12.01 -13.30
C GLU A 403 -12.88 11.50 -14.29
N GLN A 404 -11.63 11.35 -13.87
CA GLN A 404 -10.58 10.79 -14.73
C GLN A 404 -10.67 9.26 -14.84
N MET A 405 -11.13 8.58 -13.79
CA MET A 405 -11.43 7.14 -13.86
C MET A 405 -12.59 6.87 -14.83
N GLU A 406 -13.65 7.69 -14.78
CA GLU A 406 -14.76 7.60 -15.72
C GLU A 406 -14.27 7.71 -17.17
N LYS A 407 -13.41 8.69 -17.46
CA LYS A 407 -12.83 8.86 -18.79
C LYS A 407 -11.97 7.69 -19.21
N ALA A 408 -11.13 7.18 -18.30
CA ALA A 408 -10.30 6.00 -18.55
C ALA A 408 -11.14 4.78 -18.95
N ILE A 409 -12.29 4.57 -18.30
CA ILE A 409 -13.21 3.47 -18.62
C ILE A 409 -13.93 3.73 -19.95
N ASN A 410 -14.54 4.91 -20.12
CA ASN A 410 -15.50 5.16 -21.21
C ASN A 410 -14.83 5.70 -22.49
N GLU A 411 -13.73 6.44 -22.40
CA GLU A 411 -13.03 6.99 -23.56
C GLU A 411 -11.83 6.11 -23.95
N ASP A 412 -11.07 5.61 -22.96
CA ASP A 412 -9.84 4.84 -23.23
C ASP A 412 -10.13 3.31 -23.24
N GLY A 413 -11.28 2.85 -22.74
CA GLY A 413 -11.70 1.45 -22.76
C GLY A 413 -11.00 0.57 -21.73
N LEU A 414 -10.52 1.14 -20.62
CA LEU A 414 -9.75 0.39 -19.63
C LEU A 414 -10.63 -0.52 -18.75
N PRO A 415 -10.22 -1.77 -18.51
CA PRO A 415 -10.91 -2.69 -17.59
C PRO A 415 -10.53 -2.39 -16.14
N LEU A 416 -11.20 -1.41 -15.51
CA LEU A 416 -11.01 -1.06 -14.12
C LEU A 416 -11.99 -1.84 -13.24
N LEU A 417 -11.49 -2.69 -12.33
CA LEU A 417 -12.27 -3.57 -11.47
C LEU A 417 -12.93 -2.82 -10.31
N GLY A 418 -12.26 -1.80 -9.77
CA GLY A 418 -12.73 -1.10 -8.59
C GLY A 418 -11.83 0.06 -8.17
N TYR A 419 -12.30 0.72 -7.13
CA TYR A 419 -11.64 1.86 -6.50
C TYR A 419 -11.86 1.83 -5.00
N THR A 420 -10.77 1.76 -4.24
CA THR A 420 -10.80 1.89 -2.79
C THR A 420 -10.01 3.12 -2.37
N THR A 421 -10.69 4.05 -1.68
CA THR A 421 -10.04 5.23 -1.12
C THR A 421 -9.12 4.85 0.03
N TRP A 422 -7.97 5.52 0.16
CA TRP A 422 -7.09 5.30 1.29
C TRP A 422 -7.64 5.92 2.56
N GLY A 423 -7.69 5.11 3.63
CA GLY A 423 -8.13 5.54 4.94
C GLY A 423 -9.55 6.06 4.96
N PRO A 424 -10.60 5.25 4.67
CA PRO A 424 -12.00 5.69 4.75
C PRO A 424 -12.38 6.18 6.14
N ILE A 425 -11.65 5.76 7.15
CA ILE A 425 -11.60 6.23 8.52
C ILE A 425 -10.22 6.81 8.80
N ASP A 426 -10.12 7.88 9.58
CA ASP A 426 -8.84 8.45 9.95
C ASP A 426 -7.96 7.41 10.64
N LEU A 427 -6.70 7.33 10.22
CA LEU A 427 -5.74 6.36 10.71
C LEU A 427 -4.34 6.99 10.83
N VAL A 428 -3.43 6.29 11.47
CA VAL A 428 -2.04 6.73 11.63
C VAL A 428 -1.36 6.81 10.26
N SER A 429 -0.76 7.95 9.94
CA SER A 429 -0.01 8.13 8.69
C SER A 429 1.23 7.21 8.66
N ALA A 430 1.38 6.39 7.61
CA ALA A 430 2.54 5.49 7.46
C ALA A 430 3.86 6.26 7.43
N SER A 431 3.93 7.36 6.67
CA SER A 431 5.16 8.14 6.49
C SER A 431 5.53 8.97 7.73
N THR A 432 4.58 9.71 8.29
CA THR A 432 4.87 10.69 9.36
C THR A 432 4.53 10.21 10.76
N GLY A 433 3.72 9.15 10.92
CA GLY A 433 3.20 8.69 12.21
C GLY A 433 2.13 9.61 12.81
N GLU A 434 1.65 10.57 12.04
CA GLU A 434 0.72 11.60 12.51
C GLU A 434 -0.73 11.18 12.37
N MET A 435 -1.56 11.47 13.35
CA MET A 435 -3.02 11.43 13.26
C MET A 435 -3.61 12.68 12.57
N LYS A 436 -2.96 13.84 12.67
CA LYS A 436 -3.45 15.09 12.06
C LYS A 436 -3.46 15.06 10.53
N LYS A 437 -2.68 14.15 9.91
CA LYS A 437 -2.70 13.91 8.45
C LYS A 437 -3.87 12.99 8.11
N ARG A 438 -5.07 13.55 8.09
CA ARG A 438 -6.32 12.82 7.99
C ARG A 438 -6.73 12.57 6.54
N TYR A 439 -7.15 11.35 6.27
CA TYR A 439 -7.62 10.91 4.95
C TYR A 439 -9.11 10.58 4.94
N GLY A 440 -9.68 10.29 6.13
CA GLY A 440 -10.95 9.61 6.28
C GLY A 440 -12.18 10.45 5.93
N PHE A 441 -13.23 9.76 5.57
CA PHE A 441 -14.63 10.20 5.60
C PHE A 441 -15.18 10.17 7.03
N ILE A 442 -14.56 9.37 7.87
CA ILE A 442 -14.89 9.18 9.27
C ILE A 442 -13.73 9.74 10.09
N TYR A 443 -14.02 10.75 10.89
CA TYR A 443 -13.09 11.34 11.84
C TYR A 443 -12.94 10.40 13.04
N VAL A 444 -11.70 10.25 13.52
CA VAL A 444 -11.40 9.60 14.80
C VAL A 444 -10.82 10.62 15.74
N ASP A 445 -11.43 10.78 16.92
CA ASP A 445 -10.96 11.72 17.96
C ASP A 445 -9.67 11.20 18.59
N LYS A 446 -8.55 11.52 17.94
CA LYS A 446 -7.19 11.23 18.39
C LYS A 446 -6.22 12.25 17.83
N ASP A 447 -5.29 12.72 18.68
CA ASP A 447 -4.21 13.61 18.28
C ASP A 447 -2.88 12.88 18.01
N ASN A 448 -1.83 13.63 17.64
CA ASN A 448 -0.50 13.06 17.37
C ASN A 448 0.21 12.51 18.61
N ALA A 449 -0.21 12.92 19.81
CA ALA A 449 0.34 12.44 21.08
C ALA A 449 -0.41 11.23 21.65
N GLY A 450 -1.45 10.77 20.93
CA GLY A 450 -2.27 9.65 21.35
C GLY A 450 -3.45 10.03 22.26
N ASN A 451 -3.70 11.33 22.50
CA ASN A 451 -4.83 11.76 23.30
C ASN A 451 -6.10 11.80 22.45
N GLY A 452 -7.24 11.52 23.09
CA GLY A 452 -8.56 11.55 22.48
C GLY A 452 -9.45 10.44 23.04
N THR A 453 -10.67 10.38 22.56
CA THR A 453 -11.69 9.42 23.01
C THR A 453 -11.86 8.25 22.05
N LEU A 454 -11.18 8.27 20.92
CA LEU A 454 -11.37 7.36 19.78
C LEU A 454 -12.79 7.36 19.21
N THR A 455 -13.62 8.32 19.55
CA THR A 455 -14.99 8.43 19.00
C THR A 455 -14.95 8.64 17.49
N ARG A 456 -15.85 7.95 16.76
CA ARG A 456 -16.00 8.06 15.31
C ARG A 456 -17.08 9.07 14.97
N SER A 457 -16.77 10.02 14.07
CA SER A 457 -17.74 11.04 13.60
C SER A 457 -17.72 11.13 12.07
N ARG A 458 -18.88 11.30 11.45
CA ARG A 458 -19.01 11.42 9.99
C ARG A 458 -18.65 12.83 9.56
N LYS A 459 -17.85 12.96 8.49
CA LYS A 459 -17.51 14.24 7.83
C LYS A 459 -18.51 14.50 6.68
N ASP A 460 -18.47 15.68 6.08
CA ASP A 460 -19.30 16.00 4.90
C ASP A 460 -19.02 15.04 3.75
N SER A 461 -17.73 14.69 3.56
CA SER A 461 -17.30 13.74 2.55
C SER A 461 -17.87 12.32 2.72
N PHE A 462 -18.29 11.93 3.93
CA PHE A 462 -18.97 10.66 4.19
C PHE A 462 -20.29 10.58 3.41
N TYR A 463 -21.10 11.60 3.49
CA TYR A 463 -22.42 11.67 2.82
C TYR A 463 -22.26 11.84 1.32
N TRP A 464 -21.26 12.60 0.89
CA TRP A 464 -20.94 12.76 -0.52
C TRP A 464 -20.51 11.43 -1.14
N TYR A 465 -19.58 10.69 -0.52
CA TYR A 465 -19.10 9.42 -1.07
C TYR A 465 -20.18 8.33 -1.05
N LYS A 466 -21.01 8.32 -0.01
CA LYS A 466 -22.23 7.48 0.04
C LYS A 466 -23.12 7.70 -1.19
N LYS A 467 -23.34 8.95 -1.60
CA LYS A 467 -24.09 9.30 -2.78
C LYS A 467 -23.40 8.85 -4.07
N VAL A 468 -22.09 9.04 -4.17
CA VAL A 468 -21.28 8.58 -5.31
C VAL A 468 -21.44 7.07 -5.52
N ILE A 469 -21.31 6.28 -4.46
CA ILE A 469 -21.48 4.82 -4.51
C ILE A 469 -22.91 4.43 -4.90
N ALA A 470 -23.91 5.06 -4.29
CA ALA A 470 -25.32 4.76 -4.53
C ALA A 470 -25.74 5.04 -5.98
N THR A 471 -25.07 5.96 -6.66
CA THR A 471 -25.35 6.36 -8.04
C THR A 471 -24.36 5.79 -9.06
N ASP A 472 -23.48 4.85 -8.66
CA ASP A 472 -22.40 4.35 -9.51
C ASP A 472 -21.60 5.48 -10.20
N GLY A 473 -21.31 6.55 -9.45
CA GLY A 473 -20.55 7.70 -9.93
C GLY A 473 -21.34 8.68 -10.82
N GLU A 474 -22.64 8.50 -11.01
CA GLU A 474 -23.44 9.40 -11.86
C GLU A 474 -23.63 10.78 -11.22
N ASP A 475 -23.75 10.84 -9.90
CA ASP A 475 -23.88 12.11 -9.14
C ASP A 475 -22.62 12.40 -8.32
N LEU A 476 -21.78 13.27 -8.86
CA LEU A 476 -20.56 13.78 -8.23
C LEU A 476 -20.72 15.20 -7.65
N ALA A 477 -21.92 15.79 -7.71
CA ALA A 477 -22.20 17.15 -7.24
C ALA A 477 -21.97 17.35 -5.75
#